data_7a6e00490e738a2c979d8f9c5c6fe545
#
_entry.id   7a6e00490e738a2c979d8f9c5c6fe545
#
_cell.length_a   1.000
_cell.length_b   1.000
_cell.length_c   1.000
_cell.angle_alpha   90.00
_cell.angle_beta   90.00
_cell.angle_gamma   90.00
#
_symmetry.space_group_name_H-M   'P 1'
#
loop_
_entity.id
_entity.type
_entity.pdbx_description
1 polymer ?
#
loop_
_entity_poly.entity_id
_entity_poly.type
_entity_poly.pdbx_seq_one_letter_code
_entity_poly.pdbx_strand_id
1 'polypeptide(L)'
;GMQQRVAIAQSLVLKPKILLMDEPFGALDPDTREQMQLFLLELWEAQRMTVFFVTHDLEEAVYLGTRVLALSQYYEDDRGAGAGVNRGAKIVADYQLPRGVTSTASKHTPEFVELVARIRREGFDPAYRRHVREFNLRHPDSFRTLTEDEHRGE
;
A
#
# COMPACT_ATOMS: atom_id res chain seq x y z
N GLY A 1 -9.34 -15.31 -12.56
CA GLY A 1 -9.63 -14.09 -13.31
C GLY A 1 -11.11 -13.72 -13.39
N MET A 2 -11.97 -14.59 -13.91
CA MET A 2 -13.39 -14.23 -14.12
C MET A 2 -14.15 -14.02 -12.80
N GLN A 3 -13.98 -14.88 -11.81
CA GLN A 3 -14.58 -14.72 -10.48
C GLN A 3 -14.14 -13.41 -9.80
N GLN A 4 -12.86 -13.05 -9.94
CA GLN A 4 -12.31 -11.81 -9.38
C GLN A 4 -12.94 -10.57 -10.03
N ARG A 5 -13.10 -10.57 -11.35
CA ARG A 5 -13.80 -9.49 -12.06
C ARG A 5 -15.24 -9.33 -11.59
N VAL A 6 -15.93 -10.46 -11.38
CA VAL A 6 -17.31 -10.46 -10.86
C VAL A 6 -17.36 -9.88 -9.45
N ALA A 7 -16.44 -10.28 -8.56
CA ALA A 7 -16.39 -9.77 -7.19
C ALA A 7 -16.13 -8.26 -7.15
N ILE A 8 -15.19 -7.77 -7.97
CA ILE A 8 -14.93 -6.33 -8.10
C ILE A 8 -16.17 -5.62 -8.66
N ALA A 9 -16.78 -6.15 -9.73
CA ALA A 9 -17.98 -5.56 -10.30
C ALA A 9 -19.14 -5.48 -9.30
N GLN A 10 -19.36 -6.54 -8.50
CA GLN A 10 -20.39 -6.55 -7.46
C GLN A 10 -20.12 -5.47 -6.38
N SER A 11 -18.87 -5.30 -5.96
CA SER A 11 -18.52 -4.29 -4.97
C SER A 11 -18.73 -2.85 -5.47
N LEU A 12 -18.72 -2.65 -6.79
CA LEU A 12 -18.86 -1.34 -7.44
C LEU A 12 -20.32 -0.95 -7.76
N VAL A 13 -21.25 -1.91 -7.73
CA VAL A 13 -22.67 -1.63 -8.03
C VAL A 13 -23.22 -0.50 -7.18
N LEU A 14 -22.78 -0.40 -5.92
CA LEU A 14 -23.22 0.62 -4.97
C LEU A 14 -22.42 1.93 -5.07
N LYS A 15 -21.51 2.06 -6.04
CA LYS A 15 -20.62 3.22 -6.22
C LYS A 15 -19.93 3.63 -4.91
N PRO A 16 -19.17 2.74 -4.29
CA PRO A 16 -18.53 3.02 -3.00
C PRO A 16 -17.50 4.14 -3.14
N LYS A 17 -17.36 4.96 -2.10
CA LYS A 17 -16.26 5.93 -2.03
C LYS A 17 -14.93 5.27 -1.63
N ILE A 18 -14.98 4.14 -0.94
CA ILE A 18 -13.85 3.39 -0.45
C ILE A 18 -13.98 1.93 -0.86
N LEU A 19 -12.95 1.37 -1.46
CA LEU A 19 -12.83 -0.04 -1.82
C LEU A 19 -11.70 -0.67 -1.02
N LEU A 20 -11.98 -1.77 -0.33
CA LEU A 20 -10.99 -2.55 0.42
C LEU A 20 -10.69 -3.84 -0.32
N MET A 21 -9.42 -4.13 -0.57
CA MET A 21 -8.97 -5.33 -1.27
C MET A 21 -7.85 -5.99 -0.48
N ASP A 22 -8.01 -7.27 -0.18
CA ASP A 22 -7.04 -8.08 0.54
C ASP A 22 -6.55 -9.20 -0.37
N GLU A 23 -5.23 -9.17 -0.71
CA GLU A 23 -4.56 -10.13 -1.60
C GLU A 23 -5.33 -10.45 -2.90
N PRO A 24 -5.90 -9.47 -3.62
CA PRO A 24 -6.88 -9.75 -4.66
C PRO A 24 -6.30 -10.48 -5.87
N PHE A 25 -4.98 -10.49 -6.06
CA PHE A 25 -4.34 -11.10 -7.22
C PHE A 25 -3.46 -12.30 -6.88
N GLY A 26 -3.35 -12.67 -5.59
CA GLY A 26 -2.45 -13.72 -5.12
C GLY A 26 -2.67 -15.09 -5.75
N ALA A 27 -3.91 -15.42 -6.09
CA ALA A 27 -4.28 -16.72 -6.70
C ALA A 27 -4.31 -16.71 -8.24
N LEU A 28 -3.91 -15.61 -8.89
CA LEU A 28 -3.97 -15.47 -10.34
C LEU A 28 -2.64 -15.87 -11.00
N ASP A 29 -2.73 -16.46 -12.19
CA ASP A 29 -1.58 -16.62 -13.07
C ASP A 29 -1.03 -15.26 -13.52
N PRO A 30 0.24 -15.16 -13.96
CA PRO A 30 0.89 -13.89 -14.27
C PRO A 30 0.14 -13.05 -15.31
N ASP A 31 -0.34 -13.64 -16.38
CA ASP A 31 -1.02 -12.94 -17.47
C ASP A 31 -2.38 -12.39 -17.02
N THR A 32 -3.15 -13.20 -16.31
CA THR A 32 -4.42 -12.77 -15.72
C THR A 32 -4.22 -11.68 -14.66
N ARG A 33 -3.17 -11.80 -13.84
CA ARG A 33 -2.80 -10.81 -12.81
C ARG A 33 -2.54 -9.46 -13.46
N GLU A 34 -1.71 -9.41 -14.50
CA GLU A 34 -1.40 -8.17 -15.20
C GLU A 34 -2.65 -7.51 -15.80
N GLN A 35 -3.51 -8.29 -16.46
CA GLN A 35 -4.78 -7.78 -16.98
C GLN A 35 -5.69 -7.22 -15.89
N MET A 36 -5.71 -7.86 -14.71
CA MET A 36 -6.52 -7.39 -13.58
C MET A 36 -5.97 -6.14 -12.93
N GLN A 37 -4.65 -6.01 -12.88
CA GLN A 37 -3.98 -4.80 -12.40
C GLN A 37 -4.29 -3.61 -13.30
N LEU A 38 -4.18 -3.77 -14.62
CA LEU A 38 -4.56 -2.73 -15.58
C LEU A 38 -6.03 -2.35 -15.45
N PHE A 39 -6.92 -3.34 -15.38
CA PHE A 39 -8.35 -3.10 -15.19
C PHE A 39 -8.64 -2.31 -13.90
N LEU A 40 -7.95 -2.60 -12.80
CA LEU A 40 -8.10 -1.86 -11.54
C LEU A 40 -7.65 -0.40 -11.69
N LEU A 41 -6.55 -0.15 -12.40
CA LEU A 41 -6.06 1.22 -12.65
C LEU A 41 -7.05 2.02 -13.49
N GLU A 42 -7.56 1.44 -14.60
CA GLU A 42 -8.58 2.08 -15.46
C GLU A 42 -9.84 2.42 -14.66
N LEU A 43 -10.27 1.47 -13.82
CA LEU A 43 -11.42 1.66 -12.96
C LEU A 43 -11.22 2.77 -11.93
N TRP A 44 -10.06 2.81 -11.30
CA TRP A 44 -9.71 3.84 -10.33
C TRP A 44 -9.67 5.23 -11.01
N GLU A 45 -9.10 5.34 -12.20
CA GLU A 45 -9.09 6.59 -12.97
C GLU A 45 -10.50 7.08 -13.31
N ALA A 46 -11.38 6.15 -13.68
CA ALA A 46 -12.77 6.47 -14.05
C ALA A 46 -13.63 6.89 -12.84
N GLN A 47 -13.45 6.22 -11.68
CA GLN A 47 -14.33 6.39 -10.51
C GLN A 47 -13.76 7.34 -9.46
N ARG A 48 -12.45 7.57 -9.45
CA ARG A 48 -11.75 8.43 -8.47
C ARG A 48 -12.06 8.08 -7.01
N MET A 49 -12.26 6.79 -6.74
CA MET A 49 -12.51 6.28 -5.39
C MET A 49 -11.21 6.09 -4.60
N THR A 50 -11.31 5.99 -3.29
CA THR A 50 -10.18 5.58 -2.44
C THR A 50 -10.09 4.06 -2.42
N VAL A 51 -8.93 3.49 -2.78
CA VAL A 51 -8.68 2.05 -2.73
C VAL A 51 -7.64 1.75 -1.67
N PHE A 52 -8.00 0.91 -0.70
CA PHE A 52 -7.05 0.27 0.21
C PHE A 52 -6.75 -1.13 -0.33
N PHE A 53 -5.49 -1.35 -0.66
CA PHE A 53 -5.02 -2.56 -1.28
C PHE A 53 -3.96 -3.20 -0.37
N VAL A 54 -4.25 -4.38 0.16
CA VAL A 54 -3.31 -5.15 0.97
C VAL A 54 -2.68 -6.22 0.10
N THR A 55 -1.37 -6.29 0.08
CA THR A 55 -0.60 -7.31 -0.63
C THR A 55 0.75 -7.55 0.05
N HIS A 56 1.28 -8.75 -0.11
CA HIS A 56 2.66 -9.09 0.24
C HIS A 56 3.62 -8.90 -0.95
N ASP A 57 3.11 -8.60 -2.13
CA ASP A 57 3.89 -8.35 -3.34
C ASP A 57 4.26 -6.86 -3.43
N LEU A 58 5.54 -6.56 -3.24
CA LEU A 58 6.06 -5.18 -3.27
C LEU A 58 5.94 -4.53 -4.65
N GLU A 59 6.05 -5.32 -5.72
CA GLU A 59 5.91 -4.80 -7.08
C GLU A 59 4.46 -4.38 -7.33
N GLU A 60 3.49 -5.17 -6.87
CA GLU A 60 2.08 -4.79 -6.92
C GLU A 60 1.81 -3.51 -6.14
N ALA A 61 2.33 -3.42 -4.91
CA ALA A 61 2.12 -2.26 -4.06
C ALA A 61 2.66 -0.97 -4.70
N VAL A 62 3.86 -1.02 -5.30
CA VAL A 62 4.49 0.12 -5.96
C VAL A 62 3.80 0.44 -7.29
N TYR A 63 3.38 -0.58 -8.03
CA TYR A 63 2.75 -0.40 -9.34
C TYR A 63 1.36 0.21 -9.26
N LEU A 64 0.54 -0.22 -8.28
CA LEU A 64 -0.85 0.18 -8.15
C LEU A 64 -1.06 1.36 -7.22
N GLY A 65 -0.16 1.54 -6.24
CA GLY A 65 -0.34 2.52 -5.18
C GLY A 65 0.06 3.95 -5.59
N THR A 66 -0.64 4.92 -5.02
CA THR A 66 -0.19 6.31 -4.95
C THR A 66 0.49 6.60 -3.61
N ARG A 67 0.30 5.70 -2.64
CA ARG A 67 0.95 5.72 -1.32
C ARG A 67 1.14 4.29 -0.88
N VAL A 68 2.34 3.96 -0.38
CA VAL A 68 2.66 2.62 0.13
C VAL A 68 3.02 2.72 1.60
N LEU A 69 2.28 1.98 2.43
CA LEU A 69 2.54 1.82 3.86
C LEU A 69 3.13 0.43 4.10
N ALA A 70 4.36 0.35 4.58
CA ALA A 70 4.98 -0.92 4.93
C ALA A 70 4.72 -1.27 6.40
N LEU A 71 4.05 -2.40 6.63
CA LEU A 71 3.86 -2.96 7.96
C LEU A 71 4.92 -4.03 8.21
N SER A 72 5.64 -3.92 9.32
CA SER A 72 6.70 -4.86 9.68
C SER A 72 6.80 -5.08 11.18
N GLN A 73 7.38 -6.23 11.55
CA GLN A 73 7.78 -6.54 12.92
C GLN A 73 9.22 -6.12 13.23
N TYR A 74 9.97 -5.68 12.23
CA TYR A 74 11.37 -5.27 12.36
C TYR A 74 11.46 -3.77 12.61
N TYR A 75 11.25 -3.37 13.88
CA TYR A 75 11.34 -1.97 14.30
C TYR A 75 11.91 -1.86 15.71
N GLU A 76 12.32 -0.66 16.09
CA GLU A 76 12.63 -0.26 17.46
C GLU A 76 11.61 0.80 17.91
N ASP A 77 11.23 0.79 19.19
CA ASP A 77 10.36 1.80 19.79
C ASP A 77 10.92 2.26 21.13
N ASP A 78 10.28 3.28 21.74
CA ASP A 78 10.71 3.88 23.01
C ASP A 78 10.76 2.90 24.19
N ARG A 79 10.18 1.70 24.04
CA ARG A 79 10.22 0.62 25.03
C ARG A 79 11.48 -0.22 24.95
N GLY A 80 12.40 0.15 24.07
CA GLY A 80 13.66 -0.55 23.81
C GLY A 80 13.50 -1.81 22.96
N ALA A 81 14.62 -2.33 22.47
CA ALA A 81 14.69 -3.59 21.73
C ALA A 81 14.48 -4.76 22.68
N GLY A 82 13.27 -4.93 23.21
CA GLY A 82 12.91 -6.06 24.07
C GLY A 82 12.87 -7.34 23.26
N ALA A 83 13.96 -8.10 23.24
CA ALA A 83 13.97 -9.46 22.74
C ALA A 83 12.88 -10.28 23.45
N GLY A 84 11.94 -10.83 22.67
CA GLY A 84 10.99 -11.83 23.16
C GLY A 84 9.55 -11.36 23.39
N VAL A 85 9.20 -10.09 23.23
CA VAL A 85 7.81 -9.66 23.27
C VAL A 85 7.26 -9.61 21.85
N ASN A 86 6.27 -10.44 21.55
CA ASN A 86 5.54 -10.38 20.28
C ASN A 86 4.68 -9.10 20.27
N ARG A 87 5.19 -8.03 19.67
CA ARG A 87 4.58 -6.69 19.67
C ARG A 87 3.66 -6.44 18.49
N GLY A 88 3.49 -7.41 17.60
CA GLY A 88 2.78 -7.25 16.35
C GLY A 88 3.55 -6.41 15.33
N ALA A 89 2.93 -6.11 14.20
CA ALA A 89 3.48 -5.26 13.16
C ALA A 89 3.10 -3.79 13.39
N LYS A 90 4.00 -2.89 12.99
CA LYS A 90 3.75 -1.43 12.93
C LYS A 90 4.03 -0.92 11.53
N ILE A 91 3.52 0.27 11.21
CA ILE A 91 3.90 1.01 10.01
C ILE A 91 5.34 1.50 10.21
N VAL A 92 6.28 0.92 9.46
CA VAL A 92 7.71 1.24 9.53
C VAL A 92 8.15 2.20 8.44
N ALA A 93 7.38 2.30 7.36
CA ALA A 93 7.67 3.20 6.24
C ALA A 93 6.38 3.65 5.57
N ASP A 94 6.43 4.88 5.04
CA ASP A 94 5.36 5.56 4.32
C ASP A 94 5.97 6.26 3.11
N TYR A 95 5.57 5.85 1.92
CA TYR A 95 6.08 6.36 0.65
C TYR A 95 4.95 6.98 -0.16
N GLN A 96 5.09 8.25 -0.46
CA GLN A 96 4.26 8.90 -1.48
C GLN A 96 4.83 8.57 -2.86
N LEU A 97 3.99 8.07 -3.75
CA LEU A 97 4.40 7.70 -5.10
C LEU A 97 3.88 8.72 -6.11
N PRO A 98 4.70 9.10 -7.10
CA PRO A 98 4.24 10.00 -8.14
C PRO A 98 3.08 9.35 -8.92
N ARG A 99 2.02 10.12 -9.14
CA ARG A 99 0.92 9.69 -10.01
C ARG A 99 1.43 9.63 -11.45
N GLY A 100 1.14 8.57 -12.17
CA GLY A 100 1.39 8.57 -13.60
C GLY A 100 1.93 7.28 -14.20
N VAL A 101 1.88 6.18 -13.47
CA VAL A 101 2.30 4.89 -14.01
C VAL A 101 1.07 4.10 -14.48
N THR A 102 0.73 4.29 -15.77
CA THR A 102 -0.40 3.59 -16.41
C THR A 102 0.06 2.50 -17.39
N SER A 103 1.38 2.22 -17.43
CA SER A 103 1.94 1.22 -18.35
C SER A 103 2.76 0.18 -17.60
N THR A 104 2.57 -1.09 -17.95
CA THR A 104 3.38 -2.22 -17.46
C THR A 104 4.88 -2.05 -17.74
N ALA A 105 5.24 -1.29 -18.79
CA ALA A 105 6.62 -0.93 -19.10
C ALA A 105 7.35 -0.22 -17.94
N SER A 106 6.63 0.47 -17.06
CA SER A 106 7.21 1.15 -15.91
C SER A 106 7.77 0.22 -14.84
N LYS A 107 7.28 -1.03 -14.76
CA LYS A 107 7.82 -2.05 -13.82
C LYS A 107 9.29 -2.41 -14.10
N HIS A 108 9.78 -2.09 -15.28
CA HIS A 108 11.15 -2.38 -15.73
C HIS A 108 12.09 -1.17 -15.68
N THR A 109 11.59 -0.02 -15.19
CA THR A 109 12.48 1.15 -15.06
C THR A 109 13.44 0.99 -13.87
N PRO A 110 14.66 1.53 -13.97
CA PRO A 110 15.61 1.48 -12.86
C PRO A 110 15.05 2.07 -11.56
N GLU A 111 14.29 3.16 -11.67
CA GLU A 111 13.69 3.86 -10.54
C GLU A 111 12.66 2.97 -9.81
N PHE A 112 11.86 2.21 -10.56
CA PHE A 112 10.89 1.26 -10.00
C PHE A 112 11.61 0.14 -9.24
N VAL A 113 12.62 -0.47 -9.86
CA VAL A 113 13.41 -1.56 -9.26
C VAL A 113 14.12 -1.08 -8.00
N GLU A 114 14.72 0.11 -8.03
CA GLU A 114 15.40 0.72 -6.88
C GLU A 114 14.40 1.01 -5.74
N LEU A 115 13.21 1.52 -6.05
CA LEU A 115 12.18 1.78 -5.06
C LEU A 115 11.69 0.50 -4.38
N VAL A 116 11.41 -0.55 -5.14
CA VAL A 116 11.03 -1.87 -4.61
C VAL A 116 12.14 -2.42 -3.69
N ALA A 117 13.41 -2.35 -4.14
CA ALA A 117 14.56 -2.79 -3.35
C ALA A 117 14.71 -1.98 -2.05
N ARG A 118 14.50 -0.65 -2.11
CA ARG A 118 14.51 0.23 -0.93
C ARG A 118 13.42 -0.13 0.06
N ILE A 119 12.16 -0.31 -0.39
CA ILE A 119 11.05 -0.68 0.47
C ILE A 119 11.32 -2.04 1.12
N ARG A 120 11.84 -3.01 0.36
CA ARG A 120 12.20 -4.34 0.88
C ARG A 120 13.23 -4.24 2.00
N ARG A 121 14.29 -3.48 1.81
CA ARG A 121 15.33 -3.28 2.82
C ARG A 121 14.79 -2.57 4.06
N GLU A 122 14.11 -1.45 3.87
CA GLU A 122 13.64 -0.61 4.98
C GLU A 122 12.48 -1.23 5.77
N GLY A 123 11.64 -2.02 5.10
CA GLY A 123 10.47 -2.63 5.72
C GLY A 123 10.69 -4.04 6.25
N PHE A 124 11.56 -4.84 5.62
CA PHE A 124 11.56 -6.29 5.83
C PHE A 124 12.94 -6.88 6.13
N ASP A 125 14.01 -6.09 6.13
CA ASP A 125 15.34 -6.56 6.54
C ASP A 125 15.44 -6.55 8.07
N PRO A 126 15.68 -7.71 8.72
CA PRO A 126 15.84 -7.80 10.17
C PRO A 126 17.02 -6.97 10.69
N ALA A 127 18.04 -6.72 9.85
CA ALA A 127 19.20 -5.92 10.20
C ALA A 127 18.91 -4.40 10.12
N TYR A 128 17.88 -4.02 9.39
CA TYR A 128 17.48 -2.63 9.20
C TYR A 128 16.26 -2.30 10.05
N ARG A 129 16.49 -1.84 11.27
CA ARG A 129 15.40 -1.49 12.20
C ARG A 129 15.23 0.00 12.27
N ARG A 130 14.04 0.48 11.94
CA ARG A 130 13.66 1.88 12.12
C ARG A 130 13.11 2.11 13.52
N HIS A 131 13.46 3.25 14.11
CA HIS A 131 12.78 3.72 15.30
C HIS A 131 11.39 4.22 14.91
N VAL A 132 10.35 3.58 15.46
CA VAL A 132 8.95 3.90 15.17
C VAL A 132 8.30 4.44 16.44
N ARG A 133 7.82 5.67 16.37
CA ARG A 133 7.02 6.24 17.46
C ARG A 133 5.73 5.46 17.62
N GLU A 134 5.29 5.29 18.85
CA GLU A 134 4.02 4.64 19.12
C GLU A 134 2.87 5.45 18.52
N PHE A 135 2.05 4.80 17.71
CA PHE A 135 0.85 5.43 17.16
C PHE A 135 -0.16 5.60 18.30
N ASN A 136 -0.33 6.82 18.76
CA ASN A 136 -1.26 7.15 19.83
C ASN A 136 -2.45 7.92 19.24
N LEU A 137 -3.61 7.27 19.16
CA LEU A 137 -4.85 7.89 18.67
C LEU A 137 -5.29 9.14 19.47
N ARG A 138 -4.76 9.33 20.68
CA ARG A 138 -5.02 10.51 21.51
C ARG A 138 -4.02 11.64 21.31
N HIS A 139 -2.94 11.37 20.56
CA HIS A 139 -1.94 12.40 20.28
C HIS A 139 -2.45 13.34 19.19
N PRO A 140 -2.30 14.68 19.35
CA PRO A 140 -2.74 15.64 18.33
C PRO A 140 -2.19 15.36 16.93
N ASP A 141 -0.97 14.82 16.83
CA ASP A 141 -0.32 14.48 15.56
C ASP A 141 -0.83 13.16 14.94
N SER A 142 -1.64 12.37 15.65
CA SER A 142 -2.23 11.13 15.12
C SER A 142 -3.22 11.39 13.98
N PHE A 143 -3.75 12.61 13.90
CA PHE A 143 -4.71 13.06 12.89
C PHE A 143 -4.08 13.91 11.78
N ARG A 144 -2.79 14.19 11.85
CA ARG A 144 -2.06 14.99 10.84
C ARG A 144 -1.73 14.22 9.55
N THR A 145 -2.48 13.20 9.23
CA THR A 145 -2.40 12.55 7.92
C THR A 145 -3.17 13.29 6.84
N LEU A 146 -3.99 14.27 7.23
CA LEU A 146 -4.60 15.21 6.30
C LEU A 146 -3.61 16.35 6.04
N THR A 147 -3.38 16.67 4.78
CA THR A 147 -2.61 17.85 4.40
C THR A 147 -3.37 19.13 4.81
N GLU A 148 -2.66 20.24 5.01
CA GLU A 148 -3.31 21.52 5.37
C GLU A 148 -4.38 21.95 4.34
N ASP A 149 -4.25 21.52 3.09
CA ASP A 149 -5.22 21.79 2.03
C ASP A 149 -6.51 20.95 2.15
N GLU A 150 -6.44 19.77 2.76
CA GLU A 150 -7.62 18.93 3.03
C GLU A 150 -8.42 19.43 4.24
N HIS A 151 -7.78 20.19 5.16
CA HIS A 151 -8.45 20.87 6.26
C HIS A 151 -9.21 22.14 5.83
N ARG A 152 -8.89 22.70 4.67
CA ARG A 152 -9.53 23.91 4.12
C ARG A 152 -10.70 23.62 3.19
N GLY A 153 -11.07 22.37 3.02
CA GLY A 153 -12.16 21.92 2.15
C GLY A 153 -13.54 21.88 2.82
N GLU A 154 -13.77 22.72 3.87
CA GLU A 154 -15.10 23.05 4.37
C GLU A 154 -15.65 24.29 3.68
#